data_777bfc2cb1359c20c7334b5a37382df6
#
_entry.id   777bfc2cb1359c20c7334b5a37382df6
#
_cell.length_a   1.000
_cell.length_b   1.000
_cell.length_c   1.000
_cell.angle_alpha   90.00
_cell.angle_beta   90.00
_cell.angle_gamma   90.00
#
_symmetry.space_group_name_H-M   'P 1'
#
loop_
_entity.id
_entity.type
_entity.pdbx_description
1 polymer ?
#
loop_
_entity_poly.entity_id
_entity_poly.type
_entity_poly.pdbx_seq_one_letter_code
_entity_poly.pdbx_strand_id
1 'polypeptide(L)'
;MSTLEAQDTTNTEPPKLTKVQYLKKHWVMVIAFIIVLASILWVLKLIFLPSSIVETDDARVDVEYSTIAPKVSGNIEEIYIKDHQTVKKGQLLARIDARDYQAALAEAESNYAKAQADLSEAMLAVDRQPTVIRETEAQLRKVEAGIKLTKDNTARYEQLQALGAESRLITQQSKTTLTEQYADLDSSKEKVIDAQYQLNQYKIQVQAKQAALKQAQAALDKAKLNLSYTEVRAPIDGMIGQKSANVGNFVGAGNPLMVVVPLNQVYVEANFREIELKQIKIGQPVNVYVDAYNVELKGVVDSFSPSTGAFFSPITATNATGNFTKIVQRLPLRIRLVENQPDIKLLRPGLSVLVSVDTTKK
;
A
#
# COMPACT_ATOMS: atom_id res chain seq x y z
N MET A 1 -115.89 -66.22 -10.36
CA MET A 1 -116.64 -64.99 -10.20
C MET A 1 -115.72 -63.90 -9.79
N SER A 2 -115.42 -63.11 -10.73
CA SER A 2 -115.51 -61.64 -10.92
C SER A 2 -114.64 -60.84 -9.96
N THR A 3 -113.93 -59.85 -10.31
CA THR A 3 -113.96 -58.89 -11.40
C THR A 3 -112.65 -58.13 -11.40
N LEU A 4 -112.17 -57.75 -12.56
CA LEU A 4 -111.03 -56.88 -12.86
C LEU A 4 -111.30 -55.42 -12.52
N GLU A 5 -110.31 -54.72 -11.99
CA GLU A 5 -110.30 -53.27 -12.09
C GLU A 5 -108.85 -52.75 -12.44
N ALA A 6 -108.81 -52.03 -13.49
CA ALA A 6 -107.58 -51.42 -14.07
C ALA A 6 -107.22 -50.13 -13.35
N GLN A 7 -105.99 -49.95 -13.03
CA GLN A 7 -105.47 -48.65 -12.57
C GLN A 7 -104.60 -48.02 -13.64
N ASP A 8 -104.99 -46.83 -13.99
CA ASP A 8 -104.36 -45.83 -14.86
C ASP A 8 -103.07 -45.25 -14.24
N THR A 9 -101.99 -45.35 -14.94
CA THR A 9 -100.68 -44.73 -14.52
C THR A 9 -100.48 -43.43 -15.25
N THR A 10 -100.81 -42.32 -14.63
CA THR A 10 -100.44 -40.99 -15.09
C THR A 10 -98.98 -40.72 -14.81
N ASN A 11 -98.19 -40.64 -15.88
CA ASN A 11 -96.76 -40.25 -15.94
C ASN A 11 -96.60 -38.72 -15.77
N THR A 12 -96.18 -38.24 -14.60
CA THR A 12 -95.88 -36.83 -14.35
C THR A 12 -94.38 -36.60 -14.43
N GLU A 13 -93.88 -35.97 -15.54
CA GLU A 13 -92.53 -35.45 -15.65
C GLU A 13 -92.23 -34.46 -14.50
N PRO A 14 -91.03 -34.54 -13.87
CA PRO A 14 -90.62 -33.54 -12.86
C PRO A 14 -90.35 -32.19 -13.49
N PRO A 15 -90.63 -31.04 -12.84
CA PRO A 15 -90.49 -29.70 -13.38
C PRO A 15 -88.99 -29.36 -13.54
N LYS A 16 -88.62 -28.91 -14.74
CA LYS A 16 -87.24 -28.36 -15.04
C LYS A 16 -86.97 -27.13 -14.19
N LEU A 17 -86.16 -27.28 -13.14
CA LEU A 17 -85.68 -26.18 -12.28
C LEU A 17 -84.83 -25.19 -13.09
N THR A 18 -85.21 -23.90 -13.03
CA THR A 18 -84.46 -22.79 -13.64
C THR A 18 -83.06 -22.69 -13.02
N LYS A 19 -82.07 -22.36 -13.80
CA LYS A 19 -80.63 -22.27 -13.34
C LYS A 19 -80.44 -21.55 -12.00
N VAL A 20 -81.27 -20.56 -11.69
CA VAL A 20 -81.26 -19.79 -10.44
C VAL A 20 -81.78 -20.62 -9.22
N GLN A 21 -82.75 -21.55 -9.41
CA GLN A 21 -83.22 -22.40 -8.35
C GLN A 21 -82.27 -23.56 -8.02
N TYR A 22 -81.54 -24.02 -9.03
CA TYR A 22 -80.43 -25.01 -8.85
C TYR A 22 -79.27 -24.42 -8.01
N LEU A 23 -78.90 -23.14 -8.24
CA LEU A 23 -77.94 -22.44 -7.46
C LEU A 23 -78.31 -22.23 -5.99
N LYS A 24 -79.59 -21.89 -5.72
CA LYS A 24 -80.09 -21.76 -4.33
C LYS A 24 -80.12 -23.08 -3.54
N LYS A 25 -80.35 -24.21 -4.21
CA LYS A 25 -80.42 -25.54 -3.55
C LYS A 25 -79.02 -26.08 -3.25
N HIS A 26 -78.01 -25.67 -4.04
CA HIS A 26 -76.61 -26.14 -3.91
C HIS A 26 -75.61 -25.06 -3.49
N TRP A 27 -76.11 -23.93 -2.95
CA TRP A 27 -75.23 -22.79 -2.59
C TRP A 27 -74.09 -23.18 -1.63
N VAL A 28 -74.38 -24.15 -0.70
CA VAL A 28 -73.38 -24.70 0.22
C VAL A 28 -72.26 -25.44 -0.56
N MET A 29 -72.65 -26.22 -1.60
CA MET A 29 -71.65 -26.89 -2.46
C MET A 29 -70.82 -25.88 -3.30
N VAL A 30 -71.46 -24.78 -3.78
CA VAL A 30 -70.76 -23.74 -4.53
C VAL A 30 -69.75 -22.99 -3.64
N ILE A 31 -70.14 -22.68 -2.41
CA ILE A 31 -69.25 -22.07 -1.43
C ILE A 31 -68.11 -23.05 -1.07
N ALA A 32 -68.40 -24.32 -0.81
CA ALA A 32 -67.35 -25.30 -0.56
C ALA A 32 -66.39 -25.46 -1.74
N PHE A 33 -66.87 -25.43 -2.99
CA PHE A 33 -66.05 -25.47 -4.19
C PHE A 33 -65.16 -24.21 -4.32
N ILE A 34 -65.67 -23.00 -4.04
CA ILE A 34 -64.90 -21.74 -4.04
C ILE A 34 -63.85 -21.80 -2.96
N ILE A 35 -64.13 -22.30 -1.76
CA ILE A 35 -63.11 -22.42 -0.67
C ILE A 35 -62.02 -23.41 -1.07
N VAL A 36 -62.37 -24.55 -1.66
CA VAL A 36 -61.42 -25.55 -2.14
C VAL A 36 -60.56 -24.94 -3.28
N LEU A 37 -61.16 -24.22 -4.24
CA LEU A 37 -60.45 -23.57 -5.33
C LEU A 37 -59.52 -22.47 -4.81
N ALA A 38 -59.98 -21.65 -3.86
CA ALA A 38 -59.16 -20.63 -3.20
C ALA A 38 -57.99 -21.22 -2.41
N SER A 39 -58.26 -22.35 -1.72
CA SER A 39 -57.21 -23.12 -1.01
C SER A 39 -56.18 -23.69 -1.98
N ILE A 40 -56.62 -24.26 -3.10
CA ILE A 40 -55.71 -24.75 -4.15
C ILE A 40 -54.87 -23.61 -4.76
N LEU A 41 -55.51 -22.48 -5.08
CA LEU A 41 -54.82 -21.29 -5.59
C LEU A 41 -53.82 -20.71 -4.57
N TRP A 42 -54.18 -20.75 -3.28
CA TRP A 42 -53.29 -20.30 -2.20
C TRP A 42 -52.07 -21.23 -2.05
N VAL A 43 -52.30 -22.56 -2.09
CA VAL A 43 -51.22 -23.55 -2.09
C VAL A 43 -50.37 -23.46 -3.36
N LEU A 44 -50.99 -23.29 -4.54
CA LEU A 44 -50.24 -23.03 -5.78
C LEU A 44 -49.40 -21.75 -5.67
N LYS A 45 -49.94 -20.69 -5.10
CA LYS A 45 -49.19 -19.44 -4.85
C LYS A 45 -47.98 -19.68 -3.96
N LEU A 46 -48.11 -20.49 -2.88
CA LEU A 46 -47.00 -20.86 -2.00
C LEU A 46 -45.91 -21.71 -2.69
N ILE A 47 -46.34 -22.60 -3.62
CA ILE A 47 -45.41 -23.50 -4.33
C ILE A 47 -44.72 -22.83 -5.53
N PHE A 48 -45.45 -22.00 -6.29
CA PHE A 48 -44.98 -21.43 -7.54
C PHE A 48 -44.43 -20.00 -7.46
N LEU A 49 -44.75 -19.22 -6.38
CA LEU A 49 -44.02 -17.97 -6.18
C LEU A 49 -42.71 -18.27 -5.42
N PRO A 50 -41.56 -18.01 -6.05
CA PRO A 50 -40.27 -18.15 -5.35
C PRO A 50 -40.30 -17.26 -4.10
N SER A 51 -39.78 -17.78 -2.99
CA SER A 51 -39.58 -16.95 -1.80
C SER A 51 -38.72 -15.76 -2.19
N SER A 52 -39.19 -14.57 -1.88
CA SER A 52 -38.47 -13.32 -2.16
C SER A 52 -37.26 -13.11 -1.25
N ILE A 53 -37.01 -14.07 -0.36
CA ILE A 53 -35.93 -14.04 0.61
C ILE A 53 -35.04 -15.26 0.37
N VAL A 54 -33.75 -15.00 0.20
CA VAL A 54 -32.72 -16.04 0.09
C VAL A 54 -31.86 -16.01 1.35
N GLU A 55 -31.78 -17.15 2.02
CA GLU A 55 -31.13 -17.25 3.33
C GLU A 55 -29.96 -18.22 3.30
N THR A 56 -28.94 -17.90 4.11
CA THR A 56 -27.80 -18.78 4.37
C THR A 56 -27.37 -18.70 5.83
N ASP A 57 -27.07 -19.85 6.41
CA ASP A 57 -26.48 -20.05 7.73
C ASP A 57 -24.93 -20.19 7.65
N ASP A 58 -24.42 -20.36 6.44
CA ASP A 58 -22.96 -20.40 6.18
C ASP A 58 -22.43 -18.98 5.99
N ALA A 59 -22.50 -18.21 7.06
CA ALA A 59 -22.02 -16.83 7.07
C ALA A 59 -21.31 -16.51 8.39
N ARG A 60 -20.29 -15.66 8.29
CA ARG A 60 -19.50 -15.23 9.44
C ARG A 60 -19.17 -13.74 9.39
N VAL A 61 -18.97 -13.18 10.55
CA VAL A 61 -18.36 -11.84 10.67
C VAL A 61 -16.88 -11.95 10.36
N ASP A 62 -16.37 -11.09 9.49
CA ASP A 62 -14.95 -11.03 9.13
C ASP A 62 -14.44 -9.59 9.17
N VAL A 63 -13.11 -9.41 9.12
CA VAL A 63 -12.45 -8.11 9.14
C VAL A 63 -11.06 -8.19 8.52
N GLU A 64 -10.63 -7.13 7.88
CA GLU A 64 -9.25 -7.00 7.42
C GLU A 64 -8.37 -6.52 8.60
N TYR A 65 -7.63 -7.46 9.20
CA TYR A 65 -6.75 -7.17 10.33
C TYR A 65 -5.31 -6.86 9.88
N SER A 66 -4.58 -6.14 10.72
CA SER A 66 -3.17 -5.84 10.49
C SER A 66 -2.26 -6.67 11.40
N THR A 67 -1.39 -7.47 10.80
CA THR A 67 -0.34 -8.18 11.52
C THR A 67 0.86 -7.27 11.72
N ILE A 68 1.25 -7.06 12.97
CA ILE A 68 2.39 -6.23 13.36
C ILE A 68 3.62 -7.11 13.45
N ALA A 69 4.61 -6.81 12.63
CA ALA A 69 5.93 -7.43 12.65
C ALA A 69 7.01 -6.34 12.74
N PRO A 70 8.11 -6.56 13.48
CA PRO A 70 9.19 -5.60 13.59
C PRO A 70 9.95 -5.54 12.26
N LYS A 71 10.51 -4.38 11.94
CA LYS A 71 11.37 -4.20 10.75
C LYS A 71 12.86 -4.44 11.06
N VAL A 72 13.18 -4.52 12.33
CA VAL A 72 14.55 -4.78 12.84
C VAL A 72 14.52 -5.92 13.84
N SER A 73 15.64 -6.61 14.02
CA SER A 73 15.77 -7.71 14.97
C SER A 73 16.34 -7.22 16.31
N GLY A 74 16.01 -7.92 17.39
CA GLY A 74 16.55 -7.63 18.73
C GLY A 74 15.71 -8.25 19.82
N ASN A 75 16.11 -8.04 21.07
CA ASN A 75 15.32 -8.46 22.23
C ASN A 75 14.21 -7.45 22.51
N ILE A 76 13.05 -7.93 22.92
CA ILE A 76 11.97 -7.06 23.38
C ILE A 76 12.35 -6.54 24.78
N GLU A 77 12.53 -5.23 24.91
CA GLU A 77 12.84 -4.57 26.15
C GLU A 77 11.57 -4.34 26.99
N GLU A 78 10.53 -3.80 26.37
CA GLU A 78 9.26 -3.47 27.03
C GLU A 78 8.06 -3.69 26.11
N ILE A 79 6.92 -4.02 26.72
CA ILE A 79 5.61 -4.11 26.05
C ILE A 79 4.64 -3.19 26.82
N TYR A 80 4.03 -2.24 26.11
CA TYR A 80 3.17 -1.19 26.68
C TYR A 80 1.68 -1.51 26.63
N ILE A 81 1.31 -2.66 26.08
CA ILE A 81 -0.09 -3.06 25.84
C ILE A 81 -0.39 -4.40 26.50
N LYS A 82 -1.69 -4.58 26.78
CA LYS A 82 -2.26 -5.85 27.27
C LYS A 82 -3.08 -6.51 26.16
N ASP A 83 -3.36 -7.79 26.32
CA ASP A 83 -4.28 -8.52 25.46
C ASP A 83 -5.67 -7.86 25.47
N HIS A 84 -6.31 -7.80 24.33
CA HIS A 84 -7.63 -7.18 24.12
C HIS A 84 -7.73 -5.67 24.43
N GLN A 85 -6.60 -4.99 24.53
CA GLN A 85 -6.56 -3.54 24.72
C GLN A 85 -6.85 -2.82 23.39
N THR A 86 -7.67 -1.77 23.46
CA THR A 86 -7.88 -0.86 22.32
C THR A 86 -6.67 0.06 22.17
N VAL A 87 -6.19 0.20 20.96
CA VAL A 87 -5.03 1.03 20.58
C VAL A 87 -5.39 1.99 19.45
N LYS A 88 -4.69 3.12 19.41
CA LYS A 88 -4.81 4.13 18.35
C LYS A 88 -3.63 4.04 17.38
N LYS A 89 -3.84 4.44 16.15
CA LYS A 89 -2.79 4.57 15.14
C LYS A 89 -1.64 5.43 15.67
N GLY A 90 -0.40 4.94 15.50
CA GLY A 90 0.82 5.59 16.01
C GLY A 90 1.14 5.29 17.48
N GLN A 91 0.24 4.67 18.25
CA GLN A 91 0.49 4.30 19.64
C GLN A 91 1.65 3.30 19.72
N LEU A 92 2.57 3.53 20.68
CA LEU A 92 3.67 2.62 20.97
C LEU A 92 3.14 1.33 21.61
N LEU A 93 3.51 0.19 21.01
CA LEU A 93 3.08 -1.15 21.41
C LEU A 93 4.17 -1.91 22.16
N ALA A 94 5.38 -1.86 21.62
CA ALA A 94 6.54 -2.53 22.16
C ALA A 94 7.82 -1.77 21.81
N ARG A 95 8.86 -1.94 22.61
CA ARG A 95 10.21 -1.44 22.36
C ARG A 95 11.19 -2.61 22.25
N ILE A 96 11.99 -2.57 21.20
CA ILE A 96 13.13 -3.47 21.00
C ILE A 96 14.37 -2.78 21.58
N ASP A 97 15.31 -3.54 22.14
CA ASP A 97 16.58 -3.02 22.65
C ASP A 97 17.28 -2.16 21.58
N ALA A 98 17.42 -0.88 21.89
CA ALA A 98 17.90 0.12 20.95
C ALA A 98 19.40 0.38 21.02
N ARG A 99 20.14 -0.25 21.95
CA ARG A 99 21.55 0.08 22.23
C ARG A 99 22.45 -0.09 21.01
N ASP A 100 22.32 -1.19 20.27
CA ASP A 100 23.12 -1.43 19.09
C ASP A 100 22.78 -0.44 17.97
N TYR A 101 21.51 -0.07 17.81
CA TYR A 101 21.04 0.91 16.85
C TYR A 101 21.47 2.34 17.20
N GLN A 102 21.53 2.67 18.50
CA GLN A 102 22.07 3.95 18.98
C GLN A 102 23.59 4.05 18.71
N ALA A 103 24.32 2.97 18.96
CA ALA A 103 25.77 2.92 18.65
C ALA A 103 26.02 3.09 17.14
N ALA A 104 25.23 2.39 16.29
CA ALA A 104 25.32 2.51 14.84
C ALA A 104 24.92 3.93 14.35
N LEU A 105 23.98 4.59 15.00
CA LEU A 105 23.63 5.97 14.72
C LEU A 105 24.79 6.91 15.06
N ALA A 106 25.39 6.78 16.23
CA ALA A 106 26.54 7.61 16.65
C ALA A 106 27.76 7.44 15.72
N GLU A 107 28.00 6.22 15.24
CA GLU A 107 29.04 5.95 14.22
C GLU A 107 28.73 6.68 12.90
N ALA A 108 27.48 6.57 12.41
CA ALA A 108 27.06 7.22 11.18
C ALA A 108 27.09 8.76 11.28
N GLU A 109 26.76 9.34 12.43
CA GLU A 109 26.87 10.77 12.73
C GLU A 109 28.33 11.23 12.68
N SER A 110 29.25 10.46 13.26
CA SER A 110 30.68 10.75 13.24
C SER A 110 31.25 10.70 11.81
N ASN A 111 30.84 9.71 11.02
CA ASN A 111 31.24 9.57 9.62
C ASN A 111 30.70 10.71 8.74
N TYR A 112 29.47 11.16 8.99
CA TYR A 112 28.89 12.32 8.32
C TYR A 112 29.66 13.62 8.67
N ALA A 113 29.95 13.85 9.95
CA ALA A 113 30.70 15.01 10.39
C ALA A 113 32.11 15.04 9.78
N LYS A 114 32.80 13.90 9.69
CA LYS A 114 34.08 13.76 9.02
C LYS A 114 33.99 14.11 7.53
N ALA A 115 33.01 13.54 6.80
CA ALA A 115 32.85 13.84 5.37
C ALA A 115 32.52 15.33 5.12
N GLN A 116 31.80 15.97 6.05
CA GLN A 116 31.51 17.41 5.99
C GLN A 116 32.80 18.26 6.19
N ALA A 117 33.65 17.87 7.14
CA ALA A 117 34.93 18.53 7.35
C ALA A 117 35.86 18.38 6.14
N ASP A 118 35.94 17.17 5.58
CA ASP A 118 36.73 16.87 4.37
C ASP A 118 36.25 17.71 3.16
N LEU A 119 34.95 17.91 2.99
CA LEU A 119 34.41 18.77 1.95
C LEU A 119 34.82 20.24 2.19
N SER A 120 34.73 20.71 3.43
CA SER A 120 35.08 22.06 3.79
C SER A 120 36.59 22.36 3.52
N GLU A 121 37.45 21.40 3.82
CA GLU A 121 38.87 21.46 3.50
C GLU A 121 39.11 21.57 1.98
N ALA A 122 38.46 20.73 1.19
CA ALA A 122 38.55 20.75 -0.26
C ALA A 122 38.05 22.08 -0.86
N MET A 123 36.98 22.66 -0.29
CA MET A 123 36.48 23.98 -0.71
C MET A 123 37.48 25.10 -0.41
N LEU A 124 38.15 25.09 0.75
CA LEU A 124 39.17 26.04 1.09
C LEU A 124 40.37 25.98 0.12
N ALA A 125 40.73 24.79 -0.37
CA ALA A 125 41.78 24.65 -1.39
C ALA A 125 41.37 25.34 -2.70
N VAL A 126 40.13 25.20 -3.13
CA VAL A 126 39.58 25.91 -4.32
C VAL A 126 39.61 27.43 -4.11
N ASP A 127 39.21 27.92 -2.94
CA ASP A 127 39.15 29.35 -2.63
C ASP A 127 40.53 30.00 -2.54
N ARG A 128 41.56 29.24 -2.15
CA ARG A 128 42.96 29.70 -2.08
C ARG A 128 43.60 29.78 -3.45
N GLN A 129 43.32 28.89 -4.37
CA GLN A 129 43.99 28.74 -5.65
C GLN A 129 43.94 29.98 -6.57
N PRO A 130 42.85 30.77 -6.64
CA PRO A 130 42.85 32.06 -7.38
C PRO A 130 43.89 33.06 -6.91
N THR A 131 44.33 33.00 -5.66
CA THR A 131 45.41 33.88 -5.15
C THR A 131 46.76 33.43 -5.72
N VAL A 132 47.02 32.11 -5.78
CA VAL A 132 48.21 31.54 -6.40
C VAL A 132 48.27 31.88 -7.90
N ILE A 133 47.13 31.80 -8.60
CA ILE A 133 47.06 32.19 -10.03
C ILE A 133 47.41 33.66 -10.20
N ARG A 134 46.86 34.57 -9.39
CA ARG A 134 47.19 36.01 -9.46
C ARG A 134 48.66 36.29 -9.16
N GLU A 135 49.29 35.53 -8.27
CA GLU A 135 50.71 35.63 -7.96
C GLU A 135 51.57 35.20 -9.16
N THR A 136 51.29 34.07 -9.79
CA THR A 136 51.99 33.59 -10.98
C THR A 136 51.78 34.52 -12.18
N GLU A 137 50.57 35.08 -12.37
CA GLU A 137 50.31 36.11 -13.40
C GLU A 137 51.07 37.39 -13.15
N ALA A 138 51.24 37.82 -11.89
CA ALA A 138 52.04 38.99 -11.57
C ALA A 138 53.50 38.75 -11.89
N GLN A 139 54.02 37.54 -11.65
CA GLN A 139 55.38 37.16 -12.03
C GLN A 139 55.58 37.14 -13.57
N LEU A 140 54.59 36.63 -14.31
CA LEU A 140 54.56 36.67 -15.78
C LEU A 140 54.65 38.12 -16.30
N ARG A 141 53.82 39.05 -15.78
CA ARG A 141 53.82 40.45 -16.14
C ARG A 141 55.22 41.12 -15.87
N LYS A 142 55.87 40.72 -14.77
CA LYS A 142 57.24 41.19 -14.47
C LYS A 142 58.30 40.78 -15.54
N VAL A 143 58.19 39.48 -15.97
CA VAL A 143 59.08 38.97 -17.05
C VAL A 143 58.79 39.67 -18.38
N GLU A 144 57.51 39.84 -18.74
CA GLU A 144 57.08 40.58 -19.95
C GLU A 144 57.61 42.02 -19.98
N ALA A 145 57.56 42.72 -18.83
CA ALA A 145 58.08 44.07 -18.72
C ALA A 145 59.62 44.08 -18.89
N GLY A 146 60.35 43.08 -18.35
CA GLY A 146 61.78 42.90 -18.52
C GLY A 146 62.17 42.67 -19.98
N ILE A 147 61.44 41.82 -20.69
CA ILE A 147 61.64 41.56 -22.12
C ILE A 147 61.49 42.83 -22.95
N LYS A 148 60.42 43.61 -22.67
CA LYS A 148 60.21 44.89 -23.39
C LYS A 148 61.40 45.80 -23.27
N LEU A 149 61.98 46.00 -22.06
CA LEU A 149 63.15 46.80 -21.83
C LEU A 149 64.39 46.25 -22.58
N THR A 150 64.66 44.94 -22.46
CA THR A 150 65.77 44.27 -23.11
C THR A 150 65.71 44.34 -24.64
N LYS A 151 64.45 44.14 -25.19
CA LYS A 151 64.23 44.29 -26.63
C LYS A 151 64.56 45.69 -27.14
N ASP A 152 64.05 46.72 -26.42
CA ASP A 152 64.28 48.10 -26.78
C ASP A 152 65.82 48.44 -26.72
N ASN A 153 66.52 47.93 -25.72
CA ASN A 153 67.96 48.07 -25.60
C ASN A 153 68.74 47.34 -26.71
N THR A 154 68.34 46.11 -27.05
CA THR A 154 68.94 45.31 -28.11
C THR A 154 68.80 46.01 -29.47
N ALA A 155 67.56 46.52 -29.76
CA ALA A 155 67.33 47.30 -30.99
C ALA A 155 68.23 48.54 -31.05
N ARG A 156 68.46 49.25 -29.93
CA ARG A 156 69.36 50.42 -29.86
C ARG A 156 70.82 50.00 -30.10
N TYR A 157 71.28 48.90 -29.49
CA TYR A 157 72.64 48.40 -29.71
C TYR A 157 72.86 47.95 -31.17
N GLU A 158 71.87 47.34 -31.82
CA GLU A 158 71.91 46.97 -33.24
C GLU A 158 72.12 48.24 -34.13
N GLN A 159 71.33 49.29 -33.85
CA GLN A 159 71.47 50.57 -34.57
C GLN A 159 72.82 51.20 -34.35
N LEU A 160 73.33 51.25 -33.13
CA LEU A 160 74.65 51.82 -32.81
C LEU A 160 75.83 51.02 -33.44
N GLN A 161 75.72 49.70 -33.48
CA GLN A 161 76.66 48.81 -34.15
C GLN A 161 76.66 49.03 -35.66
N ALA A 162 75.52 49.26 -36.32
CA ALA A 162 75.42 49.58 -37.75
C ALA A 162 76.09 50.92 -38.06
N LEU A 163 76.10 51.86 -37.12
CA LEU A 163 76.83 53.16 -37.24
C LEU A 163 78.30 53.07 -36.81
N GLY A 164 78.76 51.87 -36.44
CA GLY A 164 80.19 51.72 -35.99
C GLY A 164 80.41 52.24 -34.57
N ALA A 165 79.40 52.64 -33.81
CA ALA A 165 79.56 53.28 -32.49
C ALA A 165 79.48 52.27 -31.31
N GLU A 166 79.20 50.95 -31.57
CA GLU A 166 79.12 49.92 -30.53
C GLU A 166 79.81 48.61 -30.96
N SER A 167 80.29 47.83 -29.97
CA SER A 167 80.99 46.56 -30.17
C SER A 167 80.02 45.43 -30.58
N ARG A 168 80.52 44.60 -31.53
CA ARG A 168 79.77 43.34 -31.90
C ARG A 168 79.52 42.39 -30.69
N LEU A 169 80.46 42.38 -29.72
CA LEU A 169 80.36 41.56 -28.54
C LEU A 169 79.20 42.00 -27.68
N ILE A 170 78.99 43.29 -27.43
CA ILE A 170 77.90 43.84 -26.62
C ILE A 170 76.52 43.56 -27.29
N THR A 171 76.42 43.78 -28.61
CA THR A 171 75.25 43.48 -29.37
C THR A 171 74.90 41.99 -29.32
N GLN A 172 75.91 41.10 -29.47
CA GLN A 172 75.68 39.64 -29.38
C GLN A 172 75.27 39.22 -27.97
N GLN A 173 75.90 39.80 -26.94
CA GLN A 173 75.54 39.54 -25.55
C GLN A 173 74.08 39.96 -25.26
N SER A 174 73.68 41.15 -25.75
CA SER A 174 72.26 41.61 -25.59
C SER A 174 71.27 40.69 -26.30
N LYS A 175 71.59 40.15 -27.50
CA LYS A 175 70.77 39.18 -28.20
C LYS A 175 70.64 37.87 -27.43
N THR A 176 71.70 37.36 -26.86
CA THR A 176 71.69 36.15 -26.04
C THR A 176 70.78 36.33 -24.81
N THR A 177 71.00 37.50 -24.10
CA THR A 177 70.14 37.84 -22.96
C THR A 177 68.61 37.93 -23.32
N LEU A 178 68.34 38.53 -24.50
CA LEU A 178 66.95 38.57 -24.99
C LEU A 178 66.36 37.16 -25.26
N THR A 179 67.19 36.24 -25.83
CA THR A 179 66.80 34.86 -26.09
C THR A 179 66.54 34.10 -24.78
N GLU A 180 67.39 34.27 -23.75
CA GLU A 180 67.24 33.72 -22.42
C GLU A 180 65.95 34.21 -21.77
N GLN A 181 65.63 35.48 -21.87
CA GLN A 181 64.42 36.06 -21.34
C GLN A 181 63.15 35.54 -22.04
N TYR A 182 63.18 35.24 -23.35
CA TYR A 182 62.07 34.58 -24.03
C TYR A 182 61.83 33.15 -23.50
N ALA A 183 62.90 32.40 -23.21
CA ALA A 183 62.75 31.09 -22.55
C ALA A 183 62.19 31.24 -21.15
N ASP A 184 62.56 32.26 -20.37
CA ASP A 184 61.95 32.56 -19.07
C ASP A 184 60.46 32.95 -19.19
N LEU A 185 60.12 33.71 -20.26
CA LEU A 185 58.69 34.02 -20.55
C LEU A 185 57.84 32.74 -20.76
N ASP A 186 58.32 31.83 -21.61
CA ASP A 186 57.63 30.62 -21.90
C ASP A 186 57.50 29.73 -20.63
N SER A 187 58.59 29.63 -19.84
CA SER A 187 58.51 28.97 -18.52
C SER A 187 57.46 29.61 -17.57
N SER A 188 57.40 30.97 -17.58
CA SER A 188 56.45 31.68 -16.73
C SER A 188 54.99 31.53 -17.21
N LYS A 189 54.74 31.43 -18.51
CA LYS A 189 53.44 31.11 -19.07
C LYS A 189 52.98 29.70 -18.66
N GLU A 190 53.88 28.71 -18.77
CA GLU A 190 53.56 27.32 -18.36
C GLU A 190 53.22 27.25 -16.87
N LYS A 191 53.87 28.04 -16.00
CA LYS A 191 53.51 28.12 -14.57
C LYS A 191 52.09 28.66 -14.33
N VAL A 192 51.61 29.62 -15.12
CA VAL A 192 50.23 30.12 -15.03
C VAL A 192 49.24 29.02 -15.46
N ILE A 193 49.54 28.33 -16.56
CA ILE A 193 48.73 27.22 -17.05
C ILE A 193 48.65 26.10 -16.00
N ASP A 194 49.79 25.73 -15.41
CA ASP A 194 49.85 24.71 -14.35
C ASP A 194 49.00 25.11 -13.13
N ALA A 195 49.09 26.37 -12.69
CA ALA A 195 48.25 26.87 -11.60
C ALA A 195 46.73 26.83 -11.92
N GLN A 196 46.36 27.03 -13.20
CA GLN A 196 44.97 26.89 -13.67
C GLN A 196 44.53 25.42 -13.70
N TYR A 197 45.37 24.50 -14.15
CA TYR A 197 45.09 23.06 -14.07
C TYR A 197 44.92 22.60 -12.62
N GLN A 198 45.71 23.11 -11.70
CA GLN A 198 45.58 22.81 -10.27
C GLN A 198 44.23 23.26 -9.71
N LEU A 199 43.68 24.39 -10.14
CA LEU A 199 42.33 24.83 -9.79
C LEU A 199 41.27 23.81 -10.25
N ASN A 200 41.41 23.31 -11.47
CA ASN A 200 40.49 22.32 -12.00
C ASN A 200 40.56 20.99 -11.22
N GLN A 201 41.77 20.56 -10.83
CA GLN A 201 41.97 19.40 -9.98
C GLN A 201 41.27 19.57 -8.62
N TYR A 202 41.38 20.70 -7.96
CA TYR A 202 40.69 20.99 -6.70
C TYR A 202 39.19 21.02 -6.87
N LYS A 203 38.66 21.56 -7.98
CA LYS A 203 37.19 21.49 -8.27
C LYS A 203 36.72 20.05 -8.42
N ILE A 204 37.45 19.18 -9.09
CA ILE A 204 37.12 17.75 -9.20
C ILE A 204 37.18 17.08 -7.82
N GLN A 205 38.14 17.44 -6.99
CA GLN A 205 38.26 16.93 -5.63
C GLN A 205 37.07 17.36 -4.77
N VAL A 206 36.58 18.61 -4.89
CA VAL A 206 35.32 19.05 -4.22
C VAL A 206 34.12 18.21 -4.66
N GLN A 207 34.00 17.92 -5.96
CA GLN A 207 32.92 17.05 -6.45
C GLN A 207 32.97 15.63 -5.84
N ALA A 208 34.20 15.07 -5.75
CA ALA A 208 34.41 13.75 -5.13
C ALA A 208 34.03 13.76 -3.63
N LYS A 209 34.46 14.80 -2.89
CA LYS A 209 34.13 14.97 -1.46
C LYS A 209 32.63 15.24 -1.25
N GLN A 210 31.98 15.94 -2.17
CA GLN A 210 30.53 16.15 -2.15
C GLN A 210 29.76 14.84 -2.37
N ALA A 211 30.24 13.96 -3.24
CA ALA A 211 29.66 12.62 -3.41
C ALA A 211 29.85 11.76 -2.14
N ALA A 212 31.02 11.82 -1.50
CA ALA A 212 31.29 11.13 -0.23
C ALA A 212 30.37 11.64 0.90
N LEU A 213 30.13 12.95 0.99
CA LEU A 213 29.19 13.53 1.95
C LEU A 213 27.76 13.01 1.73
N LYS A 214 27.30 12.94 0.48
CA LYS A 214 25.97 12.37 0.16
C LYS A 214 25.88 10.90 0.57
N GLN A 215 26.94 10.14 0.39
CA GLN A 215 26.98 8.74 0.84
C GLN A 215 26.90 8.62 2.36
N ALA A 216 27.66 9.44 3.09
CA ALA A 216 27.63 9.49 4.55
C ALA A 216 26.23 9.93 5.07
N GLN A 217 25.60 10.91 4.41
CA GLN A 217 24.22 11.32 4.71
C GLN A 217 23.23 10.17 4.55
N ALA A 218 23.30 9.42 3.47
CA ALA A 218 22.42 8.27 3.25
C ALA A 218 22.62 7.17 4.32
N ALA A 219 23.87 6.95 4.75
CA ALA A 219 24.17 6.02 5.85
C ALA A 219 23.59 6.51 7.19
N LEU A 220 23.70 7.81 7.48
CA LEU A 220 23.11 8.44 8.65
C LEU A 220 21.58 8.30 8.65
N ASP A 221 20.92 8.58 7.53
CA ASP A 221 19.47 8.47 7.41
C ASP A 221 18.99 7.02 7.60
N LYS A 222 19.74 6.05 7.08
CA LYS A 222 19.49 4.62 7.30
C LYS A 222 19.62 4.25 8.78
N ALA A 223 20.63 4.73 9.48
CA ALA A 223 20.82 4.47 10.90
C ALA A 223 19.68 5.07 11.75
N LYS A 224 19.26 6.31 11.47
CA LYS A 224 18.09 6.96 12.08
C LYS A 224 16.82 6.17 11.86
N LEU A 225 16.60 5.69 10.64
CA LEU A 225 15.43 4.88 10.29
C LEU A 225 15.42 3.55 11.05
N ASN A 226 16.57 2.85 11.12
CA ASN A 226 16.68 1.61 11.87
C ASN A 226 16.41 1.82 13.37
N LEU A 227 16.92 2.89 13.95
CA LEU A 227 16.63 3.25 15.34
C LEU A 227 15.13 3.52 15.53
N SER A 228 14.47 4.22 14.60
CA SER A 228 13.03 4.45 14.67
C SER A 228 12.20 3.15 14.63
N TYR A 229 12.70 2.11 13.97
CA TYR A 229 12.05 0.80 13.88
C TYR A 229 12.16 -0.04 15.16
N THR A 230 13.00 0.35 16.12
CA THR A 230 13.01 -0.29 17.45
C THR A 230 11.74 0.03 18.25
N GLU A 231 11.04 1.10 17.89
CA GLU A 231 9.73 1.44 18.43
C GLU A 231 8.63 0.83 17.56
N VAL A 232 8.03 -0.26 18.01
CA VAL A 232 6.92 -0.91 17.29
C VAL A 232 5.62 -0.17 17.60
N ARG A 233 5.01 0.41 16.57
CA ARG A 233 3.80 1.24 16.68
C ARG A 233 2.63 0.66 15.90
N ALA A 234 1.39 0.93 16.35
CA ALA A 234 0.17 0.52 15.68
C ALA A 234 -0.01 1.25 14.32
N PRO A 235 -0.22 0.54 13.21
CA PRO A 235 -0.45 1.18 11.90
C PRO A 235 -1.88 1.69 11.72
N ILE A 236 -2.85 1.12 12.47
CA ILE A 236 -4.29 1.42 12.42
C ILE A 236 -4.88 1.49 13.82
N ASP A 237 -6.06 2.11 13.94
CA ASP A 237 -6.89 2.02 15.15
C ASP A 237 -7.51 0.62 15.24
N GLY A 238 -7.58 0.05 16.45
CA GLY A 238 -8.18 -1.27 16.64
C GLY A 238 -7.98 -1.84 18.02
N MET A 239 -8.29 -3.11 18.17
CA MET A 239 -8.06 -3.88 19.40
C MET A 239 -6.94 -4.89 19.18
N ILE A 240 -6.08 -5.05 20.16
CA ILE A 240 -5.05 -6.10 20.14
C ILE A 240 -5.74 -7.46 20.21
N GLY A 241 -5.51 -8.27 19.18
CA GLY A 241 -5.97 -9.67 19.12
C GLY A 241 -4.93 -10.60 19.76
N GLN A 242 -4.33 -11.43 18.91
CA GLN A 242 -3.30 -12.37 19.34
C GLN A 242 -1.95 -11.65 19.56
N LYS A 243 -1.35 -11.81 20.74
CA LYS A 243 -0.01 -11.35 21.08
C LYS A 243 0.90 -12.55 21.32
N SER A 244 1.95 -12.69 20.50
CA SER A 244 2.99 -13.71 20.64
C SER A 244 4.29 -13.15 21.28
N ALA A 245 4.38 -11.84 21.41
CA ALA A 245 5.53 -11.14 21.95
C ALA A 245 5.54 -11.16 23.49
N ASN A 246 6.70 -11.47 24.11
CA ASN A 246 6.95 -11.34 25.53
C ASN A 246 8.26 -10.60 25.77
N VAL A 247 8.35 -9.88 26.90
CA VAL A 247 9.57 -9.18 27.30
C VAL A 247 10.72 -10.19 27.46
N GLY A 248 11.88 -9.83 26.96
CA GLY A 248 13.08 -10.68 26.94
C GLY A 248 13.19 -11.63 25.74
N ASN A 249 12.12 -11.81 24.94
CA ASN A 249 12.20 -12.65 23.74
C ASN A 249 13.01 -11.94 22.64
N PHE A 250 13.84 -12.71 21.95
CA PHE A 250 14.46 -12.28 20.70
C PHE A 250 13.46 -12.37 19.54
N VAL A 251 13.33 -11.29 18.75
CA VAL A 251 12.47 -11.24 17.58
C VAL A 251 13.27 -10.89 16.33
N GLY A 252 13.00 -11.62 15.24
CA GLY A 252 13.57 -11.33 13.94
C GLY A 252 12.72 -10.35 13.15
N ALA A 253 13.35 -9.62 12.22
CA ALA A 253 12.61 -8.78 11.27
C ALA A 253 11.60 -9.62 10.48
N GLY A 254 10.35 -9.15 10.39
CA GLY A 254 9.25 -9.84 9.71
C GLY A 254 8.49 -10.87 10.55
N ASN A 255 8.96 -11.24 11.74
CA ASN A 255 8.24 -12.19 12.60
C ASN A 255 7.01 -11.54 13.23
N PRO A 256 5.81 -12.14 13.13
CA PRO A 256 4.61 -11.59 13.72
C PRO A 256 4.72 -11.45 15.25
N LEU A 257 4.48 -10.24 15.79
CA LEU A 257 4.46 -9.97 17.21
C LEU A 257 3.05 -9.96 17.78
N MET A 258 2.13 -9.37 17.06
CA MET A 258 0.74 -9.20 17.45
C MET A 258 -0.14 -8.85 16.27
N VAL A 259 -1.45 -8.90 16.47
CA VAL A 259 -2.46 -8.54 15.47
C VAL A 259 -3.30 -7.38 16.00
N VAL A 260 -3.58 -6.39 15.15
CA VAL A 260 -4.53 -5.31 15.44
C VAL A 260 -5.76 -5.47 14.57
N VAL A 261 -6.92 -5.58 15.21
CA VAL A 261 -8.22 -5.83 14.60
C VAL A 261 -9.06 -4.56 14.64
N PRO A 262 -9.40 -3.93 13.50
CA PRO A 262 -10.23 -2.73 13.46
C PRO A 262 -11.71 -3.08 13.57
N LEU A 263 -12.25 -3.13 14.78
CA LEU A 263 -13.64 -3.53 15.06
C LEU A 263 -14.71 -2.60 14.46
N ASN A 264 -14.33 -1.45 13.92
CA ASN A 264 -15.21 -0.51 13.22
C ASN A 264 -15.35 -0.79 11.72
N GLN A 265 -14.59 -1.75 11.17
CA GLN A 265 -14.56 -2.10 9.74
C GLN A 265 -14.97 -3.55 9.49
N VAL A 266 -15.77 -4.13 10.40
CA VAL A 266 -16.27 -5.49 10.25
C VAL A 266 -17.27 -5.58 9.09
N TYR A 267 -17.25 -6.69 8.38
CA TYR A 267 -18.22 -7.05 7.35
C TYR A 267 -18.66 -8.49 7.55
N VAL A 268 -19.67 -8.92 6.82
CA VAL A 268 -20.12 -10.31 6.84
C VAL A 268 -19.74 -10.97 5.52
N GLU A 269 -19.08 -12.11 5.62
CA GLU A 269 -18.86 -13.02 4.50
C GLU A 269 -19.90 -14.12 4.56
N ALA A 270 -20.77 -14.20 3.54
CA ALA A 270 -21.86 -15.15 3.46
C ALA A 270 -21.73 -16.01 2.21
N ASN A 271 -21.78 -17.33 2.38
CA ASN A 271 -21.62 -18.30 1.32
C ASN A 271 -22.97 -18.75 0.79
N PHE A 272 -23.35 -18.30 -0.40
CA PHE A 272 -24.60 -18.70 -1.08
C PHE A 272 -24.36 -19.81 -2.09
N ARG A 273 -25.37 -20.67 -2.28
CA ARG A 273 -25.33 -21.74 -3.28
C ARG A 273 -25.42 -21.16 -4.69
N GLU A 274 -24.71 -21.76 -5.64
CA GLU A 274 -24.67 -21.37 -7.07
C GLU A 274 -26.11 -21.12 -7.65
N ILE A 275 -27.07 -21.94 -7.25
CA ILE A 275 -28.47 -21.86 -7.74
C ILE A 275 -29.20 -20.60 -7.26
N GLU A 276 -28.79 -20.02 -6.14
CA GLU A 276 -29.40 -18.85 -5.49
C GLU A 276 -28.90 -17.53 -6.07
N LEU A 277 -27.70 -17.54 -6.67
CA LEU A 277 -27.04 -16.34 -7.18
C LEU A 277 -27.82 -15.60 -8.28
N LYS A 278 -28.71 -16.30 -8.99
CA LYS A 278 -29.58 -15.69 -10.02
C LYS A 278 -30.48 -14.59 -9.44
N GLN A 279 -30.82 -14.66 -8.17
CA GLN A 279 -31.75 -13.77 -7.49
C GLN A 279 -31.05 -12.65 -6.75
N ILE A 280 -29.74 -12.81 -6.43
CA ILE A 280 -28.96 -11.85 -5.63
C ILE A 280 -28.26 -10.85 -6.56
N LYS A 281 -28.34 -9.57 -6.21
CA LYS A 281 -27.69 -8.47 -6.92
C LYS A 281 -26.97 -7.55 -5.93
N ILE A 282 -25.90 -6.89 -6.41
CA ILE A 282 -25.21 -5.87 -5.64
C ILE A 282 -26.18 -4.74 -5.28
N GLY A 283 -26.10 -4.26 -4.04
CA GLY A 283 -26.95 -3.19 -3.51
C GLY A 283 -28.26 -3.65 -2.88
N GLN A 284 -28.62 -4.92 -2.96
CA GLN A 284 -29.83 -5.43 -2.29
C GLN A 284 -29.70 -5.36 -0.77
N PRO A 285 -30.81 -5.04 -0.06
CA PRO A 285 -30.84 -5.01 1.40
C PRO A 285 -30.72 -6.41 1.97
N VAL A 286 -30.00 -6.51 3.06
CA VAL A 286 -29.71 -7.76 3.76
C VAL A 286 -29.98 -7.57 5.23
N ASN A 287 -30.68 -8.57 5.83
CA ASN A 287 -30.79 -8.69 7.27
C ASN A 287 -29.79 -9.73 7.76
N VAL A 288 -29.01 -9.35 8.76
CA VAL A 288 -27.98 -10.18 9.39
C VAL A 288 -28.38 -10.43 10.84
N TYR A 289 -28.74 -11.64 11.15
CA TYR A 289 -29.06 -12.05 12.51
C TYR A 289 -27.86 -12.67 13.20
N VAL A 290 -27.50 -12.12 14.35
CA VAL A 290 -26.32 -12.53 15.12
C VAL A 290 -26.76 -13.40 16.27
N ASP A 291 -26.55 -14.71 16.17
CA ASP A 291 -27.02 -15.70 17.16
C ASP A 291 -26.46 -15.43 18.56
N ALA A 292 -25.18 -15.02 18.66
CA ALA A 292 -24.50 -14.80 19.94
C ALA A 292 -25.17 -13.74 20.84
N TYR A 293 -25.85 -12.75 20.23
CA TYR A 293 -26.44 -11.61 20.94
C TYR A 293 -27.94 -11.46 20.73
N ASN A 294 -28.55 -12.32 19.89
CA ASN A 294 -29.96 -12.25 19.51
C ASN A 294 -30.34 -10.86 18.94
N VAL A 295 -29.50 -10.34 18.05
CA VAL A 295 -29.61 -8.99 17.45
C VAL A 295 -29.69 -9.09 15.94
N GLU A 296 -30.59 -8.29 15.34
CA GLU A 296 -30.74 -8.16 13.89
C GLU A 296 -30.06 -6.86 13.41
N LEU A 297 -29.14 -6.99 12.47
CA LEU A 297 -28.42 -5.87 11.83
C LEU A 297 -28.80 -5.77 10.36
N LYS A 298 -28.78 -4.56 9.84
CA LYS A 298 -29.03 -4.30 8.42
C LYS A 298 -27.70 -4.14 7.68
N GLY A 299 -27.66 -4.72 6.49
CA GLY A 299 -26.54 -4.62 5.58
C GLY A 299 -27.01 -4.48 4.13
N VAL A 300 -26.07 -4.41 3.24
CA VAL A 300 -26.28 -4.42 1.79
C VAL A 300 -25.27 -5.36 1.15
N VAL A 301 -25.67 -6.03 0.08
CA VAL A 301 -24.75 -6.82 -0.74
C VAL A 301 -23.73 -5.88 -1.37
N ASP A 302 -22.47 -6.00 -1.00
CA ASP A 302 -21.39 -5.14 -1.47
C ASP A 302 -20.73 -5.69 -2.74
N SER A 303 -20.32 -6.95 -2.70
CA SER A 303 -19.64 -7.60 -3.83
C SER A 303 -19.73 -9.11 -3.79
N PHE A 304 -19.49 -9.73 -4.94
CA PHE A 304 -19.31 -11.16 -5.11
C PHE A 304 -17.82 -11.51 -5.15
N SER A 305 -17.45 -12.62 -4.53
CA SER A 305 -16.11 -13.17 -4.73
C SER A 305 -15.88 -13.51 -6.21
N PRO A 306 -14.67 -13.32 -6.75
CA PRO A 306 -14.36 -13.66 -8.14
C PRO A 306 -14.37 -15.17 -8.42
N SER A 307 -14.39 -16.00 -7.38
CA SER A 307 -14.43 -17.47 -7.51
C SER A 307 -15.08 -18.13 -6.30
N THR A 308 -15.44 -19.40 -6.46
CA THR A 308 -15.96 -20.23 -5.37
C THR A 308 -14.85 -20.54 -4.36
N GLY A 309 -15.22 -20.80 -3.10
CA GLY A 309 -14.25 -21.15 -2.06
C GLY A 309 -13.41 -22.39 -2.39
N ALA A 310 -13.95 -23.33 -3.14
CA ALA A 310 -13.25 -24.53 -3.57
C ALA A 310 -12.10 -24.24 -4.54
N PHE A 311 -12.17 -23.16 -5.34
CA PHE A 311 -11.13 -22.78 -6.30
C PHE A 311 -9.85 -22.31 -5.61
N PHE A 312 -9.95 -21.61 -4.49
CA PHE A 312 -8.81 -21.13 -3.72
C PHE A 312 -8.35 -22.13 -2.64
N SER A 313 -9.07 -23.26 -2.48
CA SER A 313 -8.66 -24.26 -1.49
C SER A 313 -7.39 -24.98 -1.94
N PRO A 314 -6.38 -25.10 -1.07
CA PRO A 314 -5.16 -25.85 -1.37
C PRO A 314 -5.43 -27.36 -1.50
N ILE A 315 -6.57 -27.84 -1.06
CA ILE A 315 -7.00 -29.23 -1.14
C ILE A 315 -8.14 -29.33 -2.17
N THR A 316 -7.83 -29.80 -3.37
CA THR A 316 -8.84 -30.14 -4.36
C THR A 316 -9.54 -31.42 -3.95
N ALA A 317 -10.87 -31.36 -3.75
CA ALA A 317 -11.70 -32.54 -3.55
C ALA A 317 -11.73 -33.36 -4.85
N THR A 318 -10.81 -34.29 -5.02
CA THR A 318 -10.83 -35.28 -6.12
C THR A 318 -11.72 -36.46 -5.68
N ASN A 319 -12.80 -36.69 -6.45
CA ASN A 319 -13.61 -37.89 -6.28
C ASN A 319 -12.76 -39.13 -6.62
N ALA A 320 -12.46 -39.95 -5.62
CA ALA A 320 -11.63 -41.16 -5.77
C ALA A 320 -12.26 -42.24 -6.67
N THR A 321 -13.52 -42.09 -7.07
CA THR A 321 -14.26 -43.09 -7.83
C THR A 321 -14.37 -42.84 -9.33
N GLY A 322 -13.75 -41.76 -9.86
CA GLY A 322 -13.74 -41.48 -11.32
C GLY A 322 -15.08 -41.03 -11.93
N ASN A 323 -16.16 -41.04 -11.18
CA ASN A 323 -17.47 -40.57 -11.62
C ASN A 323 -17.64 -39.08 -11.32
N PHE A 324 -17.93 -38.28 -12.35
CA PHE A 324 -18.25 -36.87 -12.18
C PHE A 324 -19.63 -36.69 -11.61
N THR A 325 -19.74 -36.39 -10.32
CA THR A 325 -20.99 -35.92 -9.69
C THR A 325 -20.94 -34.40 -9.55
N LYS A 326 -21.97 -33.74 -10.10
CA LYS A 326 -22.11 -32.27 -9.96
C LYS A 326 -22.38 -31.93 -8.48
N ILE A 327 -21.38 -31.35 -7.81
CA ILE A 327 -21.51 -30.82 -6.45
C ILE A 327 -21.87 -29.35 -6.54
N VAL A 328 -22.95 -28.93 -5.89
CA VAL A 328 -23.35 -27.52 -5.83
C VAL A 328 -22.24 -26.71 -5.12
N GLN A 329 -21.69 -25.75 -5.83
CA GLN A 329 -20.65 -24.87 -5.30
C GLN A 329 -21.27 -23.74 -4.48
N ARG A 330 -20.49 -23.18 -3.54
CA ARG A 330 -20.84 -21.98 -2.79
C ARG A 330 -19.95 -20.82 -3.23
N LEU A 331 -20.55 -19.65 -3.40
CA LEU A 331 -19.84 -18.42 -3.73
C LEU A 331 -19.89 -17.48 -2.53
N PRO A 332 -18.74 -17.01 -2.02
CA PRO A 332 -18.70 -16.00 -0.97
C PRO A 332 -19.21 -14.65 -1.47
N LEU A 333 -20.09 -14.03 -0.69
CA LEU A 333 -20.58 -12.68 -0.88
C LEU A 333 -20.11 -11.82 0.30
N ARG A 334 -19.60 -10.63 -0.01
CA ARG A 334 -19.31 -9.61 1.00
C ARG A 334 -20.55 -8.76 1.24
N ILE A 335 -20.95 -8.65 2.50
CA ILE A 335 -22.08 -7.85 2.94
C ILE A 335 -21.52 -6.74 3.83
N ARG A 336 -21.73 -5.52 3.40
CA ARG A 336 -21.38 -4.34 4.17
C ARG A 336 -22.53 -3.98 5.11
N LEU A 337 -22.21 -3.85 6.39
CA LEU A 337 -23.19 -3.43 7.39
C LEU A 337 -23.48 -1.91 7.24
N VAL A 338 -24.73 -1.54 7.48
CA VAL A 338 -25.12 -0.12 7.49
C VAL A 338 -24.52 0.53 8.73
N GLU A 339 -23.87 1.67 8.55
CA GLU A 339 -23.23 2.40 9.63
C GLU A 339 -24.24 2.89 10.69
N ASN A 340 -23.71 3.24 11.89
CA ASN A 340 -24.46 3.81 13.02
C ASN A 340 -25.54 2.90 13.66
N GLN A 341 -25.48 1.59 13.47
CA GLN A 341 -26.28 0.67 14.26
C GLN A 341 -25.59 0.43 15.62
N PRO A 342 -26.30 0.53 16.76
CA PRO A 342 -25.71 0.48 18.10
C PRO A 342 -24.96 -0.83 18.36
N ASP A 343 -25.48 -1.93 17.81
CA ASP A 343 -25.01 -3.28 18.09
C ASP A 343 -23.82 -3.73 17.23
N ILE A 344 -23.40 -2.95 16.25
CA ILE A 344 -22.18 -3.24 15.46
C ILE A 344 -20.94 -3.37 16.37
N LYS A 345 -20.87 -2.59 17.46
CA LYS A 345 -19.77 -2.64 18.42
C LYS A 345 -19.63 -3.97 19.16
N LEU A 346 -20.70 -4.76 19.20
CA LEU A 346 -20.71 -6.09 19.80
C LEU A 346 -20.08 -7.14 18.90
N LEU A 347 -20.04 -6.89 17.59
CA LEU A 347 -19.52 -7.84 16.63
C LEU A 347 -18.03 -8.14 16.86
N ARG A 348 -17.71 -9.42 16.74
CA ARG A 348 -16.32 -9.91 16.75
C ARG A 348 -16.11 -10.78 15.52
N PRO A 349 -14.97 -10.64 14.82
CA PRO A 349 -14.62 -11.55 13.74
C PRO A 349 -14.67 -13.01 14.18
N GLY A 350 -15.19 -13.87 13.32
CA GLY A 350 -15.38 -15.29 13.60
C GLY A 350 -16.74 -15.67 14.16
N LEU A 351 -17.61 -14.72 14.55
CA LEU A 351 -18.99 -15.02 14.94
C LEU A 351 -19.79 -15.52 13.75
N SER A 352 -20.55 -16.60 13.95
CA SER A 352 -21.53 -17.09 12.97
C SER A 352 -22.77 -16.21 12.97
N VAL A 353 -23.36 -16.03 11.81
CA VAL A 353 -24.55 -15.20 11.59
C VAL A 353 -25.46 -15.86 10.57
N LEU A 354 -26.78 -15.61 10.68
CA LEU A 354 -27.75 -15.95 9.66
C LEU A 354 -27.98 -14.75 8.75
N VAL A 355 -27.87 -14.95 7.46
CA VAL A 355 -28.00 -13.90 6.47
C VAL A 355 -29.22 -14.12 5.59
N SER A 356 -30.11 -13.11 5.52
CA SER A 356 -31.33 -13.13 4.69
C SER A 356 -31.27 -11.96 3.70
N VAL A 357 -31.21 -12.26 2.42
CA VAL A 357 -31.22 -11.27 1.33
C VAL A 357 -32.63 -11.09 0.79
N ASP A 358 -33.13 -9.84 0.81
CA ASP A 358 -34.41 -9.49 0.20
C ASP A 358 -34.20 -9.24 -1.31
N THR A 359 -34.67 -10.21 -2.12
CA THR A 359 -34.49 -10.16 -3.58
C THR A 359 -35.61 -9.38 -4.29
N THR A 360 -36.65 -8.90 -3.57
CA THR A 360 -37.75 -8.11 -4.16
C THR A 360 -37.37 -6.67 -4.44
N LYS A 361 -36.40 -6.13 -3.70
CA LYS A 361 -35.92 -4.75 -3.82
C LYS A 361 -34.71 -4.70 -4.78
N LYS A 362 -34.81 -3.86 -5.79
CA LYS A 362 -33.70 -3.55 -6.71
C LYS A 362 -32.82 -2.49 -6.11
#